data_5b86e725ca69f36f12fefa9c6dffc39f
#
_entry.id   5b86e725ca69f36f12fefa9c6dffc39f
#
_cell.length_a   1.000
_cell.length_b   1.000
_cell.length_c   1.000
_cell.angle_alpha   90.00
_cell.angle_beta   90.00
_cell.angle_gamma   90.00
#
_symmetry.space_group_name_H-M   'P 1'
#
loop_
_entity.id
_entity.type
_entity.pdbx_description
1 polymer ?
#
loop_
_entity_poly.entity_id
_entity_poly.type
_entity_poly.pdbx_seq_one_letter_code
_entity_poly.pdbx_strand_id
1 'polypeptide(L)'
;FHLEPINNRSSEMVVEMMNYIIKIYGKHGAFYRFEGKPLFYVYDSYHISKYDWASILKPEGLNTIRDTKVDSYVIGLWVHENESDFFIDGGFDGIYTYFASDGFTFGSSSKNWQFLSNWAKNNNKIFIPCVGPGYSDTRIRPWNAQNYKDRNSGEYYDAVFNAAIKSKPNIIGITSFNEWHEGSQIEPAKPKNINDYSYENYLPQDNNYYLLRTKTWADRFK
;
A
#
# COMPACT_ATOMS: atom_id res chain seq x y z
N PHE A 1 8.76 -5.30 -0.49
CA PHE A 1 8.14 -6.12 0.58
C PHE A 1 7.25 -5.25 1.45
N HIS A 2 6.14 -5.83 1.93
CA HIS A 2 5.18 -5.22 2.84
C HIS A 2 5.36 -5.87 4.21
N LEU A 3 5.76 -5.08 5.22
CA LEU A 3 6.05 -5.55 6.57
C LEU A 3 4.78 -5.43 7.41
N GLU A 4 4.18 -6.58 7.72
CA GLU A 4 2.99 -6.69 8.56
C GLU A 4 3.32 -6.46 10.05
N PRO A 5 2.34 -5.99 10.85
CA PRO A 5 2.52 -5.89 12.28
C PRO A 5 2.63 -7.29 12.90
N ILE A 6 3.63 -7.46 13.76
CA ILE A 6 3.78 -8.63 14.61
C ILE A 6 3.65 -8.19 16.08
N ASN A 7 3.32 -9.13 16.98
CA ASN A 7 3.18 -8.81 18.39
C ASN A 7 4.47 -8.17 18.93
N ASN A 8 4.30 -7.04 19.63
CA ASN A 8 5.41 -6.27 20.22
C ASN A 8 6.47 -5.81 19.21
N ARG A 9 6.06 -5.52 17.95
CA ARG A 9 6.96 -5.02 16.91
C ARG A 9 7.70 -3.76 17.38
N SER A 10 9.03 -3.81 17.38
CA SER A 10 9.92 -2.69 17.67
C SER A 10 10.68 -2.23 16.41
N SER A 11 11.36 -1.10 16.48
CA SER A 11 12.22 -0.61 15.40
C SER A 11 13.37 -1.57 15.10
N GLU A 12 13.96 -2.18 16.13
CA GLU A 12 15.03 -3.17 16.00
C GLU A 12 14.54 -4.42 15.26
N MET A 13 13.35 -4.92 15.61
CA MET A 13 12.74 -6.07 14.92
C MET A 13 12.47 -5.75 13.44
N VAL A 14 12.07 -4.53 13.12
CA VAL A 14 11.92 -4.09 11.72
C VAL A 14 13.26 -4.17 10.98
N VAL A 15 14.35 -3.68 11.58
CA VAL A 15 15.69 -3.78 10.97
C VAL A 15 16.13 -5.24 10.80
N GLU A 16 15.85 -6.12 11.78
CA GLU A 16 16.12 -7.56 11.66
C GLU A 16 15.34 -8.20 10.50
N MET A 17 14.05 -7.89 10.36
CA MET A 17 13.22 -8.36 9.25
C MET A 17 13.76 -7.88 7.89
N MET A 18 14.15 -6.61 7.78
CA MET A 18 14.74 -6.05 6.56
C MET A 18 16.07 -6.75 6.22
N ASN A 19 16.95 -6.95 7.23
CA ASN A 19 18.20 -7.69 7.08
C ASN A 19 17.97 -9.10 6.55
N TYR A 20 17.03 -9.83 7.16
CA TYR A 20 16.67 -11.18 6.75
C TYR A 20 16.20 -11.20 5.29
N ILE A 21 15.25 -10.34 4.92
CA ILE A 21 14.67 -10.26 3.57
C ILE A 21 15.76 -9.92 2.54
N ILE A 22 16.60 -8.92 2.81
CA ILE A 22 17.68 -8.52 1.90
C ILE A 22 18.72 -9.65 1.75
N LYS A 23 19.05 -10.34 2.84
CA LYS A 23 20.00 -11.47 2.83
C LYS A 23 19.49 -12.62 1.95
N ILE A 24 18.21 -12.95 2.05
CA ILE A 24 17.63 -14.11 1.36
C ILE A 24 17.26 -13.77 -0.09
N TYR A 25 16.62 -12.62 -0.31
CA TYR A 25 16.00 -12.27 -1.60
C TYR A 25 16.71 -11.14 -2.35
N GLY A 26 17.57 -10.38 -1.69
CA GLY A 26 18.13 -9.13 -2.23
C GLY A 26 18.97 -9.30 -3.50
N LYS A 27 19.45 -10.51 -3.80
CA LYS A 27 20.19 -10.82 -5.05
C LYS A 27 19.29 -11.27 -6.20
N HIS A 28 18.01 -11.53 -5.94
CA HIS A 28 17.09 -12.01 -6.95
C HIS A 28 16.70 -10.88 -7.90
N GLY A 29 16.65 -11.14 -9.22
CA GLY A 29 16.31 -10.12 -10.23
C GLY A 29 14.92 -9.50 -10.09
N ALA A 30 13.98 -10.22 -9.47
CA ALA A 30 12.63 -9.69 -9.17
C ALA A 30 12.56 -8.88 -7.85
N PHE A 31 13.66 -8.75 -7.12
CA PHE A 31 13.70 -7.92 -5.91
C PHE A 31 13.70 -6.44 -6.31
N TYR A 32 12.55 -5.79 -6.22
CA TYR A 32 12.38 -4.42 -6.65
C TYR A 32 13.27 -3.45 -5.86
N ARG A 33 13.89 -2.52 -6.60
CA ARG A 33 14.70 -1.44 -6.05
C ARG A 33 14.25 -0.11 -6.63
N PHE A 34 14.06 0.86 -5.77
CA PHE A 34 13.84 2.23 -6.18
C PHE A 34 15.17 2.98 -6.09
N GLU A 35 15.61 3.61 -7.17
CA GLU A 35 16.94 4.28 -7.26
C GLU A 35 18.11 3.44 -6.70
N GLY A 36 18.09 2.15 -6.98
CA GLY A 36 19.14 1.22 -6.55
C GLY A 36 19.03 0.67 -5.13
N LYS A 37 18.15 1.21 -4.28
CA LYS A 37 17.92 0.74 -2.90
C LYS A 37 16.66 -0.11 -2.80
N PRO A 38 16.64 -1.12 -1.89
CA PRO A 38 15.41 -1.85 -1.56
C PRO A 38 14.28 -0.89 -1.14
N LEU A 39 13.03 -1.30 -1.39
CA LEU A 39 11.84 -0.56 -0.96
C LEU A 39 10.97 -1.45 -0.07
N PHE A 40 10.68 -0.97 1.12
CA PHE A 40 9.82 -1.62 2.10
C PHE A 40 8.62 -0.76 2.44
N TYR A 41 7.44 -1.37 2.45
CA TYR A 41 6.23 -0.80 3.02
C TYR A 41 6.09 -1.26 4.47
N VAL A 42 5.67 -0.38 5.36
CA VAL A 42 5.40 -0.73 6.76
C VAL A 42 3.93 -0.50 7.04
N TYR A 43 3.18 -1.60 7.18
CA TYR A 43 1.78 -1.55 7.56
C TYR A 43 1.66 -1.19 9.05
N ASP A 44 0.64 -0.38 9.39
CA ASP A 44 0.42 0.12 10.75
C ASP A 44 1.71 0.69 11.39
N SER A 45 2.41 1.55 10.64
CA SER A 45 3.67 2.17 11.08
C SER A 45 3.53 2.97 12.39
N TYR A 46 2.32 3.43 12.72
CA TYR A 46 1.99 4.17 13.94
C TYR A 46 2.07 3.35 15.24
N HIS A 47 2.21 2.02 15.15
CA HIS A 47 2.46 1.17 16.33
C HIS A 47 3.88 1.31 16.92
N ILE A 48 4.76 2.00 16.22
CA ILE A 48 6.10 2.36 16.69
C ILE A 48 6.17 3.89 16.77
N SER A 49 6.76 4.41 17.83
CA SER A 49 6.84 5.87 18.00
C SER A 49 7.70 6.53 16.92
N LYS A 50 7.43 7.80 16.60
CA LYS A 50 8.27 8.56 15.65
C LYS A 50 9.73 8.68 16.11
N TYR A 51 10.00 8.62 17.40
CA TYR A 51 11.35 8.68 17.97
C TYR A 51 12.12 7.37 17.73
N ASP A 52 11.45 6.24 17.88
CA ASP A 52 12.03 4.93 17.57
C ASP A 52 12.25 4.76 16.06
N TRP A 53 11.32 5.27 15.24
CA TRP A 53 11.54 5.35 13.80
C TRP A 53 12.74 6.23 13.45
N ALA A 54 12.87 7.42 14.05
CA ALA A 54 13.99 8.33 13.84
C ALA A 54 15.33 7.66 14.20
N SER A 55 15.36 6.84 15.26
CA SER A 55 16.54 6.09 15.66
C SER A 55 17.10 5.19 14.54
N ILE A 56 16.25 4.65 13.68
CA ILE A 56 16.66 3.75 12.60
C ILE A 56 16.60 4.38 11.20
N LEU A 57 15.81 5.43 10.98
CA LEU A 57 15.61 6.00 9.66
C LEU A 57 16.30 7.33 9.41
N LYS A 58 16.75 8.04 10.44
CA LYS A 58 17.53 9.27 10.27
C LYS A 58 19.03 8.98 10.25
N PRO A 59 19.83 9.73 9.48
CA PRO A 59 21.29 9.54 9.44
C PRO A 59 21.96 9.63 10.81
N GLU A 60 21.49 10.54 11.67
CA GLU A 60 21.95 10.74 13.04
C GLU A 60 21.36 9.78 14.07
N GLY A 61 20.51 8.85 13.64
CA GLY A 61 19.86 7.88 14.51
C GLY A 61 20.84 6.87 15.13
N LEU A 62 20.62 6.52 16.38
CA LEU A 62 21.53 5.63 17.13
C LEU A 62 21.74 4.26 16.46
N ASN A 63 20.66 3.72 15.88
CA ASN A 63 20.65 2.42 15.21
C ASN A 63 20.34 2.56 13.71
N THR A 64 20.80 3.64 13.11
CA THR A 64 20.45 3.99 11.72
C THR A 64 20.80 2.90 10.72
N ILE A 65 19.86 2.68 9.77
CA ILE A 65 20.11 1.83 8.58
C ILE A 65 20.83 2.61 7.48
N ARG A 66 20.90 3.95 7.57
CA ARG A 66 21.43 4.80 6.51
C ARG A 66 22.91 4.50 6.29
N ASP A 67 23.31 4.45 5.01
CA ASP A 67 24.67 4.12 4.56
C ASP A 67 25.17 2.74 5.02
N THR A 68 24.25 1.83 5.39
CA THR A 68 24.55 0.44 5.73
C THR A 68 24.12 -0.51 4.59
N LYS A 69 24.40 -1.81 4.76
CA LYS A 69 23.97 -2.85 3.81
C LYS A 69 22.46 -3.05 3.74
N VAL A 70 21.71 -2.51 4.71
CA VAL A 70 20.25 -2.56 4.78
C VAL A 70 19.60 -1.21 4.48
N ASP A 71 20.38 -0.23 4.07
CA ASP A 71 19.81 1.06 3.66
C ASP A 71 18.78 0.87 2.55
N SER A 72 17.58 1.36 2.81
CA SER A 72 16.40 1.09 2.02
C SER A 72 15.45 2.28 2.06
N TYR A 73 14.60 2.40 1.05
CA TYR A 73 13.43 3.26 1.12
C TYR A 73 12.38 2.63 2.03
N VAL A 74 11.95 3.35 3.07
CA VAL A 74 10.94 2.91 4.02
C VAL A 74 9.70 3.78 3.88
N ILE A 75 8.59 3.16 3.47
CA ILE A 75 7.33 3.82 3.14
C ILE A 75 6.32 3.49 4.23
N GLY A 76 5.82 4.51 4.94
CA GLY A 76 4.85 4.33 6.02
C GLY A 76 3.40 4.52 5.57
N LEU A 77 2.47 3.87 6.25
CA LEU A 77 1.03 3.97 5.97
C LEU A 77 0.46 5.28 6.53
N TRP A 78 -0.10 6.12 5.65
CA TRP A 78 -0.82 7.33 6.06
C TRP A 78 -2.29 7.02 6.30
N VAL A 79 -2.76 7.19 7.53
CA VAL A 79 -4.13 6.88 7.96
C VAL A 79 -4.95 8.13 8.29
N HIS A 80 -4.43 9.04 9.12
CA HIS A 80 -5.17 10.21 9.63
C HIS A 80 -4.76 11.52 8.93
N GLU A 81 -5.52 12.59 9.16
CA GLU A 81 -5.26 13.88 8.49
C GLU A 81 -3.94 14.53 8.90
N ASN A 82 -3.61 14.49 10.18
CA ASN A 82 -2.52 15.27 10.78
C ASN A 82 -1.28 14.41 11.09
N GLU A 83 -0.81 13.61 10.13
CA GLU A 83 0.34 12.71 10.32
C GLU A 83 1.68 13.25 9.76
N SER A 84 1.69 14.48 9.28
CA SER A 84 2.89 15.10 8.68
C SER A 84 4.13 14.97 9.57
N ASP A 85 4.02 15.38 10.83
CA ASP A 85 5.14 15.37 11.77
C ASP A 85 5.62 13.95 12.09
N PHE A 86 4.71 12.98 12.10
CA PHE A 86 5.07 11.58 12.30
C PHE A 86 6.05 11.09 11.22
N PHE A 87 5.76 11.38 9.96
CA PHE A 87 6.60 10.94 8.84
C PHE A 87 7.88 11.75 8.68
N ILE A 88 7.82 13.06 8.95
CA ILE A 88 9.01 13.93 8.88
C ILE A 88 9.97 13.61 10.03
N ASP A 89 9.46 13.65 11.26
CA ASP A 89 10.27 13.41 12.45
C ASP A 89 10.76 11.96 12.53
N GLY A 90 9.95 11.01 12.10
CA GLY A 90 10.31 9.59 12.03
C GLY A 90 11.34 9.25 10.96
N GLY A 91 11.59 10.14 9.98
CA GLY A 91 12.60 9.94 8.95
C GLY A 91 12.17 9.01 7.82
N PHE A 92 10.87 8.81 7.60
CA PHE A 92 10.35 8.00 6.49
C PHE A 92 10.72 8.59 5.13
N ASP A 93 10.94 7.73 4.13
CA ASP A 93 11.26 8.15 2.76
C ASP A 93 9.99 8.42 1.93
N GLY A 94 8.84 7.97 2.39
CA GLY A 94 7.58 8.18 1.70
C GLY A 94 6.38 7.67 2.48
N ILE A 95 5.22 7.80 1.83
CA ILE A 95 3.92 7.41 2.35
C ILE A 95 3.13 6.60 1.33
N TYR A 96 2.29 5.68 1.80
CA TYR A 96 1.33 4.97 0.97
C TYR A 96 -0.04 4.89 1.64
N THR A 97 -1.09 4.55 0.89
CA THR A 97 -2.48 4.64 1.39
C THR A 97 -3.17 3.30 1.61
N TYR A 98 -2.63 2.22 1.13
CA TYR A 98 -2.99 0.80 1.24
C TYR A 98 -4.43 0.42 0.86
N PHE A 99 -5.45 0.96 1.53
CA PHE A 99 -6.82 0.43 1.52
C PHE A 99 -7.52 0.52 0.16
N ALA A 100 -8.16 -0.59 -0.26
CA ALA A 100 -8.95 -0.66 -1.48
C ALA A 100 -10.29 0.11 -1.40
N SER A 101 -10.78 0.40 -0.17
CA SER A 101 -12.00 1.14 0.07
C SER A 101 -11.73 2.65 0.11
N ASP A 102 -12.11 3.37 -0.96
CA ASP A 102 -12.03 4.84 -1.03
C ASP A 102 -12.87 5.48 0.08
N GLY A 103 -12.25 6.37 0.85
CA GLY A 103 -12.89 7.07 1.97
C GLY A 103 -12.87 6.32 3.30
N PHE A 104 -12.24 5.16 3.40
CA PHE A 104 -12.11 4.43 4.67
C PHE A 104 -11.24 5.19 5.67
N THR A 105 -10.13 5.76 5.21
CA THR A 105 -9.24 6.61 6.00
C THR A 105 -9.03 7.94 5.29
N PHE A 106 -8.37 8.91 5.94
CA PHE A 106 -7.94 10.13 5.26
C PHE A 106 -7.01 9.81 4.09
N GLY A 107 -6.01 8.95 4.33
CA GLY A 107 -5.03 8.55 3.30
C GLY A 107 -5.67 7.79 2.14
N SER A 108 -6.61 6.88 2.39
CA SER A 108 -7.28 6.12 1.33
C SER A 108 -8.38 6.90 0.60
N SER A 109 -8.70 8.13 1.04
CA SER A 109 -9.67 8.97 0.35
C SER A 109 -9.05 9.61 -0.88
N SER A 110 -9.46 9.19 -2.07
CA SER A 110 -8.90 9.65 -3.36
C SER A 110 -8.98 11.17 -3.56
N LYS A 111 -9.96 11.84 -2.94
CA LYS A 111 -10.08 13.30 -2.90
C LYS A 111 -8.90 14.01 -2.20
N ASN A 112 -8.18 13.30 -1.31
CA ASN A 112 -7.05 13.83 -0.56
C ASN A 112 -5.70 13.56 -1.26
N TRP A 113 -5.66 12.75 -2.31
CA TRP A 113 -4.40 12.32 -2.93
C TRP A 113 -3.61 13.46 -3.58
N GLN A 114 -4.30 14.49 -4.09
CA GLN A 114 -3.59 15.67 -4.59
C GLN A 114 -2.89 16.42 -3.45
N PHE A 115 -3.53 16.53 -2.29
CA PHE A 115 -2.92 17.12 -1.08
C PHE A 115 -1.72 16.30 -0.63
N LEU A 116 -1.87 14.97 -0.49
CA LEU A 116 -0.80 14.06 -0.07
C LEU A 116 0.40 14.06 -1.04
N SER A 117 0.13 14.10 -2.35
CA SER A 117 1.17 14.21 -3.37
C SER A 117 1.94 15.54 -3.26
N ASN A 118 1.24 16.65 -3.07
CA ASN A 118 1.88 17.96 -2.88
C ASN A 118 2.71 17.99 -1.60
N TRP A 119 2.18 17.44 -0.50
CA TRP A 119 2.90 17.31 0.75
C TRP A 119 4.18 16.48 0.57
N ALA A 120 4.08 15.33 -0.06
CA ALA A 120 5.24 14.46 -0.31
C ALA A 120 6.31 15.17 -1.14
N LYS A 121 5.90 15.83 -2.23
CA LYS A 121 6.81 16.62 -3.09
C LYS A 121 7.51 17.74 -2.31
N ASN A 122 6.78 18.49 -1.49
CA ASN A 122 7.32 19.62 -0.73
C ASN A 122 8.30 19.15 0.36
N ASN A 123 8.21 17.89 0.79
CA ASN A 123 9.07 17.29 1.81
C ASN A 123 10.09 16.30 1.24
N ASN A 124 10.27 16.24 -0.09
CA ASN A 124 11.16 15.30 -0.77
C ASN A 124 10.85 13.82 -0.40
N LYS A 125 9.56 13.47 -0.37
CA LYS A 125 9.06 12.14 -0.05
C LYS A 125 8.40 11.48 -1.25
N ILE A 126 8.39 10.15 -1.25
CA ILE A 126 7.66 9.34 -2.22
C ILE A 126 6.18 9.31 -1.82
N PHE A 127 5.27 9.47 -2.80
CA PHE A 127 3.83 9.27 -2.63
C PHE A 127 3.36 8.06 -3.42
N ILE A 128 2.67 7.13 -2.75
CA ILE A 128 2.15 5.90 -3.34
C ILE A 128 0.66 5.76 -3.00
N PRO A 129 -0.26 6.29 -3.82
CA PRO A 129 -1.68 6.00 -3.69
C PRO A 129 -1.92 4.52 -4.01
N CYS A 130 -2.79 3.86 -3.23
CA CYS A 130 -3.18 2.48 -3.47
C CYS A 130 -4.62 2.44 -4.01
N VAL A 131 -4.79 1.77 -5.13
CA VAL A 131 -6.07 1.59 -5.80
C VAL A 131 -6.57 0.17 -5.61
N GLY A 132 -7.89 -0.04 -5.61
CA GLY A 132 -8.50 -1.36 -5.57
C GLY A 132 -9.71 -1.46 -6.48
N PRO A 133 -10.07 -2.67 -6.94
CA PRO A 133 -11.18 -2.87 -7.88
C PRO A 133 -12.56 -2.79 -7.23
N GLY A 134 -12.61 -2.91 -5.92
CA GLY A 134 -13.78 -2.94 -5.05
C GLY A 134 -13.37 -3.43 -3.67
N TYR A 135 -14.32 -3.53 -2.75
CA TYR A 135 -14.07 -4.00 -1.38
C TYR A 135 -15.32 -4.61 -0.75
N SER A 136 -15.19 -5.79 -0.18
CA SER A 136 -16.24 -6.47 0.59
C SER A 136 -15.66 -7.48 1.57
N ASP A 137 -15.56 -7.12 2.83
CA ASP A 137 -15.03 -8.01 3.89
C ASP A 137 -16.07 -8.47 4.91
N THR A 138 -17.35 -8.29 4.62
CA THR A 138 -18.45 -8.60 5.55
C THR A 138 -18.52 -10.07 5.96
N ARG A 139 -17.91 -10.97 5.19
CA ARG A 139 -17.77 -12.37 5.56
C ARG A 139 -16.92 -12.57 6.80
N ILE A 140 -15.82 -11.82 6.92
CA ILE A 140 -14.87 -11.95 8.02
C ILE A 140 -15.04 -10.84 9.06
N ARG A 141 -15.63 -9.70 8.65
CA ARG A 141 -15.93 -8.53 9.48
C ARG A 141 -17.36 -8.05 9.24
N PRO A 142 -18.41 -8.77 9.74
CA PRO A 142 -19.81 -8.43 9.45
C PRO A 142 -20.21 -6.99 9.80
N TRP A 143 -19.52 -6.39 10.78
CA TRP A 143 -19.73 -5.00 11.21
C TRP A 143 -19.21 -3.94 10.23
N ASN A 144 -18.45 -4.35 9.21
CA ASN A 144 -17.71 -3.42 8.31
C ASN A 144 -18.46 -3.11 7.00
N ALA A 145 -19.75 -3.42 6.92
CA ALA A 145 -20.57 -3.24 5.70
C ALA A 145 -20.54 -1.83 5.12
N GLN A 146 -20.35 -0.80 5.95
CA GLN A 146 -20.24 0.60 5.54
C GLN A 146 -19.05 0.89 4.62
N ASN A 147 -18.02 0.03 4.63
CA ASN A 147 -16.82 0.16 3.82
C ASN A 147 -16.91 -0.60 2.50
N TYR A 148 -18.05 -1.23 2.24
CA TYR A 148 -18.32 -1.90 0.97
C TYR A 148 -18.14 -0.94 -0.22
N LYS A 149 -17.49 -1.43 -1.27
CA LYS A 149 -17.33 -0.74 -2.55
C LYS A 149 -17.68 -1.68 -3.68
N ASP A 150 -18.81 -1.40 -4.34
CA ASP A 150 -19.19 -2.13 -5.54
C ASP A 150 -18.17 -1.88 -6.65
N ARG A 151 -17.83 -2.94 -7.35
CA ARG A 151 -16.91 -2.87 -8.51
C ARG A 151 -17.51 -2.11 -9.70
N ASN A 152 -18.86 -2.02 -9.80
CA ASN A 152 -19.60 -1.38 -10.89
C ASN A 152 -19.01 -1.73 -12.26
N SER A 153 -18.84 -3.01 -12.54
CA SER A 153 -18.22 -3.48 -13.79
C SER A 153 -16.89 -2.78 -14.14
N GLY A 154 -16.13 -2.38 -13.11
CA GLY A 154 -14.82 -1.74 -13.23
C GLY A 154 -14.83 -0.20 -13.18
N GLU A 155 -16.00 0.45 -13.14
CA GLU A 155 -16.08 1.91 -13.05
C GLU A 155 -15.42 2.45 -11.77
N TYR A 156 -15.61 1.75 -10.64
CA TYR A 156 -14.96 2.12 -9.40
C TYR A 156 -13.43 2.08 -9.54
N TYR A 157 -12.89 1.00 -10.12
CA TYR A 157 -11.45 0.84 -10.34
C TYR A 157 -10.88 1.94 -11.24
N ASP A 158 -11.61 2.30 -12.29
CA ASP A 158 -11.23 3.40 -13.18
C ASP A 158 -11.22 4.75 -12.47
N ALA A 159 -12.22 5.00 -11.64
CA ALA A 159 -12.32 6.27 -10.91
C ALA A 159 -11.12 6.47 -9.98
N VAL A 160 -10.74 5.43 -9.20
CA VAL A 160 -9.59 5.53 -8.29
C VAL A 160 -8.26 5.57 -9.03
N PHE A 161 -8.09 4.84 -10.16
CA PHE A 161 -6.90 4.97 -11.01
C PHE A 161 -6.76 6.37 -11.62
N ASN A 162 -7.86 6.95 -12.11
CA ASN A 162 -7.86 8.33 -12.62
C ASN A 162 -7.40 9.32 -11.54
N ALA A 163 -7.92 9.18 -10.31
CA ALA A 163 -7.52 10.01 -9.19
C ALA A 163 -6.02 9.83 -8.86
N ALA A 164 -5.55 8.58 -8.84
CA ALA A 164 -4.14 8.26 -8.61
C ALA A 164 -3.24 8.93 -9.66
N ILE A 165 -3.50 8.74 -10.94
CA ILE A 165 -2.69 9.33 -12.03
C ILE A 165 -2.72 10.86 -11.99
N LYS A 166 -3.88 11.48 -11.72
CA LYS A 166 -4.00 12.93 -11.59
C LYS A 166 -3.14 13.51 -10.48
N SER A 167 -2.94 12.76 -9.40
CA SER A 167 -2.07 13.18 -8.30
C SER A 167 -0.57 13.10 -8.62
N LYS A 168 -0.19 12.56 -9.80
CA LYS A 168 1.19 12.45 -10.29
C LYS A 168 2.13 11.77 -9.28
N PRO A 169 1.83 10.53 -8.83
CA PRO A 169 2.64 9.82 -7.87
C PRO A 169 3.89 9.22 -8.51
N ASN A 170 4.84 8.78 -7.67
CA ASN A 170 6.03 8.04 -8.12
C ASN A 170 5.69 6.58 -8.48
N ILE A 171 4.78 5.98 -7.72
CA ILE A 171 4.36 4.58 -7.83
C ILE A 171 2.86 4.54 -7.54
N ILE A 172 2.14 3.59 -8.13
CA ILE A 172 0.75 3.27 -7.76
C ILE A 172 0.74 1.86 -7.18
N GLY A 173 0.25 1.71 -5.96
CA GLY A 173 -0.01 0.41 -5.33
C GLY A 173 -1.36 -0.15 -5.77
N ILE A 174 -1.49 -1.47 -5.79
CA ILE A 174 -2.76 -2.15 -6.07
C ILE A 174 -3.10 -3.06 -4.90
N THR A 175 -4.21 -2.79 -4.25
CA THR A 175 -4.79 -3.63 -3.20
C THR A 175 -6.05 -4.26 -3.75
N SER A 176 -5.99 -5.55 -4.18
CA SER A 176 -4.88 -6.50 -4.08
C SER A 176 -4.82 -7.43 -5.29
N PHE A 177 -3.77 -8.24 -5.39
CA PHE A 177 -3.76 -9.32 -6.39
C PHE A 177 -4.77 -10.42 -6.02
N ASN A 178 -4.76 -10.91 -4.78
CA ASN A 178 -5.50 -12.12 -4.38
C ASN A 178 -6.15 -12.06 -2.98
N GLU A 179 -6.54 -10.89 -2.50
CA GLU A 179 -7.27 -10.79 -1.21
C GLU A 179 -8.76 -11.07 -1.41
N TRP A 180 -9.08 -12.37 -1.53
CA TRP A 180 -10.42 -12.88 -1.82
C TRP A 180 -11.41 -12.64 -0.67
N HIS A 181 -10.94 -12.63 0.57
CA HIS A 181 -11.81 -12.41 1.74
C HIS A 181 -12.20 -10.94 1.93
N GLU A 182 -11.49 -10.04 1.29
CA GLU A 182 -11.79 -8.60 1.25
C GLU A 182 -12.44 -8.18 -0.08
N GLY A 183 -12.70 -9.11 -0.99
CA GLY A 183 -13.30 -8.82 -2.29
C GLY A 183 -12.51 -7.83 -3.13
N SER A 184 -11.21 -7.66 -2.86
CA SER A 184 -10.34 -6.68 -3.52
C SER A 184 -9.40 -7.29 -4.58
N GLN A 185 -9.55 -8.57 -4.87
CA GLN A 185 -8.68 -9.31 -5.79
C GLN A 185 -8.81 -8.83 -7.25
N ILE A 186 -7.68 -8.84 -7.99
CA ILE A 186 -7.60 -8.70 -9.45
C ILE A 186 -7.17 -10.00 -10.14
N GLU A 187 -6.81 -11.03 -9.37
CA GLU A 187 -6.50 -12.37 -9.86
C GLU A 187 -7.64 -12.92 -10.72
N PRO A 188 -7.37 -13.68 -11.80
CA PRO A 188 -8.43 -14.25 -12.62
C PRO A 188 -9.47 -15.03 -11.81
N ALA A 189 -10.74 -14.65 -11.93
CA ALA A 189 -11.82 -15.17 -11.09
C ALA A 189 -12.84 -15.97 -11.90
N LYS A 190 -13.18 -17.17 -11.39
CA LYS A 190 -14.37 -17.92 -11.83
C LYS A 190 -15.41 -17.85 -10.72
N PRO A 191 -16.72 -17.77 -11.07
CA PRO A 191 -17.78 -17.83 -10.08
C PRO A 191 -17.62 -19.03 -9.15
N LYS A 192 -17.62 -18.81 -7.85
CA LYS A 192 -17.48 -19.87 -6.85
C LYS A 192 -18.34 -19.60 -5.63
N ASN A 193 -19.13 -20.62 -5.27
CA ASN A 193 -19.88 -20.63 -4.03
C ASN A 193 -19.31 -21.73 -3.12
N ILE A 194 -19.15 -21.40 -1.84
CA ILE A 194 -18.75 -22.36 -0.80
C ILE A 194 -19.73 -22.17 0.35
N ASN A 195 -20.51 -23.22 0.63
CA ASN A 195 -21.65 -23.16 1.54
C ASN A 195 -22.59 -22.01 1.12
N ASP A 196 -22.94 -21.12 2.03
CA ASP A 196 -23.84 -19.98 1.80
C ASP A 196 -23.10 -18.69 1.36
N TYR A 197 -21.81 -18.80 0.98
CA TYR A 197 -21.01 -17.66 0.57
C TYR A 197 -20.63 -17.72 -0.91
N SER A 198 -20.92 -16.61 -1.61
CA SER A 198 -20.47 -16.38 -2.99
C SER A 198 -19.26 -15.46 -2.99
N TYR A 199 -18.14 -15.94 -3.53
CA TYR A 199 -16.96 -15.09 -3.74
C TYR A 199 -17.21 -14.07 -4.85
N GLU A 200 -16.68 -12.87 -4.67
CA GLU A 200 -16.71 -11.84 -5.71
C GLU A 200 -16.13 -12.39 -7.01
N ASN A 201 -16.89 -12.24 -8.08
CA ASN A 201 -16.50 -12.64 -9.43
C ASN A 201 -16.64 -11.45 -10.38
N TYR A 202 -16.34 -11.65 -11.66
CA TYR A 202 -16.27 -10.56 -12.63
C TYR A 202 -17.42 -10.55 -13.64
N LEU A 203 -18.44 -11.42 -13.45
CA LEU A 203 -19.58 -11.46 -14.34
C LEU A 203 -20.31 -10.10 -14.43
N PRO A 204 -20.79 -9.72 -15.64
CA PRO A 204 -20.76 -10.47 -16.90
C PRO A 204 -19.42 -10.40 -17.66
N GLN A 205 -18.39 -9.82 -17.07
CA GLN A 205 -17.07 -9.66 -17.69
C GLN A 205 -16.28 -10.99 -17.71
N ASP A 206 -15.21 -11.04 -18.51
CA ASP A 206 -14.29 -12.18 -18.58
C ASP A 206 -13.53 -12.39 -17.26
N ASN A 207 -13.10 -13.62 -17.01
CA ASN A 207 -12.35 -13.98 -15.80
C ASN A 207 -11.06 -13.18 -15.60
N ASN A 208 -10.44 -12.70 -16.67
CA ASN A 208 -9.20 -11.92 -16.65
C ASN A 208 -9.43 -10.39 -16.65
N TYR A 209 -10.68 -9.97 -16.57
CA TYR A 209 -11.09 -8.58 -16.78
C TYR A 209 -10.25 -7.57 -16.01
N TYR A 210 -10.04 -7.78 -14.71
CA TYR A 210 -9.28 -6.84 -13.88
C TYR A 210 -7.78 -6.85 -14.15
N LEU A 211 -7.19 -7.98 -14.57
CA LEU A 211 -5.80 -8.00 -15.03
C LEU A 211 -5.62 -7.18 -16.32
N LEU A 212 -6.52 -7.35 -17.29
CA LEU A 212 -6.48 -6.60 -18.54
C LEU A 212 -6.73 -5.10 -18.31
N ARG A 213 -7.65 -4.78 -17.39
CA ARG A 213 -7.92 -3.40 -17.00
C ARG A 213 -6.72 -2.76 -16.29
N THR A 214 -6.07 -3.50 -15.37
CA THR A 214 -4.83 -3.09 -14.72
C THR A 214 -3.73 -2.79 -15.75
N LYS A 215 -3.54 -3.69 -16.73
CA LYS A 215 -2.59 -3.46 -17.81
C LYS A 215 -2.88 -2.15 -18.56
N THR A 216 -4.15 -1.88 -18.90
CA THR A 216 -4.56 -0.65 -19.57
C THR A 216 -4.17 0.60 -18.77
N TRP A 217 -4.35 0.56 -17.45
CA TRP A 217 -3.98 1.66 -16.56
C TRP A 217 -2.47 1.78 -16.39
N ALA A 218 -1.75 0.68 -16.27
CA ALA A 218 -0.29 0.67 -16.20
C ALA A 218 0.33 1.29 -17.47
N ASP A 219 -0.25 1.01 -18.64
CA ASP A 219 0.21 1.61 -19.91
C ASP A 219 -0.03 3.13 -19.99
N ARG A 220 -1.03 3.66 -19.27
CA ARG A 220 -1.31 5.11 -19.17
C ARG A 220 -0.47 5.82 -18.09
N PHE A 221 0.06 5.09 -17.15
CA PHE A 221 0.85 5.64 -16.04
C PHE A 221 2.30 5.96 -16.41
N LYS A 222 2.74 5.63 -17.61
CA LYS A 222 4.12 5.85 -18.11
C LYS A 222 4.50 7.32 -18.20
#